data_af925596ea0cbbed60f308947068bbe2
#
_entry.id   af925596ea0cbbed60f308947068bbe2
#
_cell.length_a   1.000
_cell.length_b   1.000
_cell.length_c   1.000
_cell.angle_alpha   90.00
_cell.angle_beta   90.00
_cell.angle_gamma   90.00
#
_symmetry.space_group_name_H-M   'P 1'
#
loop_
_entity.id
_entity.type
_entity.pdbx_description
1 polymer ?
#
loop_
_entity_poly.entity_id
_entity_poly.type
_entity_poly.pdbx_seq_one_letter_code
_entity_poly.pdbx_strand_id
1 'polypeptide(L)'
;MNRTERFRRVALLMASFLRNLAYLRAFKDVHARIPMDWTRDFWITQGGNCTDIAVLEWCKLFADRADKHHWSRIVADLDAFKPSLLARLGMEEAAYSDYVTSVRRYRDKFVAHLDSDNVMDIPMLDIAERAVFFYHQHLTTQEVSDPLQVFRPLPSSSAELTLYFEHHCRAAAHTYNEVLPPLRTI
;
A
#
# COMPACT_ATOMS: atom_id res chain seq x y z
N MET A 1 19.73 -10.43 -10.89
CA MET A 1 18.70 -10.76 -9.90
C MET A 1 17.90 -11.94 -10.42
N ASN A 2 17.86 -13.03 -9.71
CA ASN A 2 17.11 -14.23 -10.08
C ASN A 2 15.59 -14.07 -9.81
N ARG A 3 14.76 -15.03 -10.27
CA ARG A 3 13.30 -14.95 -10.14
C ARG A 3 12.84 -14.96 -8.67
N THR A 4 13.46 -15.78 -7.82
CA THR A 4 13.16 -15.86 -6.38
C THR A 4 13.43 -14.53 -5.68
N GLU A 5 14.54 -13.88 -5.97
CA GLU A 5 14.85 -12.55 -5.41
C GLU A 5 13.83 -11.49 -5.85
N ARG A 6 13.32 -11.57 -7.08
CA ARG A 6 12.26 -10.67 -7.55
C ARG A 6 10.99 -10.87 -6.76
N PHE A 7 10.55 -12.10 -6.56
CA PHE A 7 9.39 -12.41 -5.75
C PHE A 7 9.51 -11.88 -4.32
N ARG A 8 10.67 -12.10 -3.66
CA ARG A 8 10.94 -11.56 -2.32
C ARG A 8 10.86 -10.03 -2.26
N ARG A 9 11.40 -9.35 -3.26
CA ARG A 9 11.34 -7.87 -3.32
C ARG A 9 9.91 -7.37 -3.54
N VAL A 10 9.14 -8.03 -4.40
CA VAL A 10 7.73 -7.70 -4.59
C VAL A 10 6.95 -7.90 -3.29
N ALA A 11 7.15 -9.01 -2.59
CA ALA A 11 6.54 -9.25 -1.28
C ALA A 11 6.94 -8.21 -0.23
N LEU A 12 8.20 -7.76 -0.22
CA LEU A 12 8.65 -6.64 0.63
C LEU A 12 7.91 -5.34 0.33
N LEU A 13 7.73 -5.00 -0.95
CA LEU A 13 6.98 -3.80 -1.36
C LEU A 13 5.51 -3.90 -0.93
N MET A 14 4.87 -5.06 -1.09
CA MET A 14 3.51 -5.32 -0.63
C MET A 14 3.37 -5.18 0.88
N ALA A 15 4.28 -5.79 1.65
CA ALA A 15 4.30 -5.70 3.11
C ALA A 15 4.54 -4.25 3.57
N SER A 16 5.45 -3.52 2.92
CA SER A 16 5.71 -2.10 3.19
C SER A 16 4.48 -1.24 2.90
N PHE A 17 3.83 -1.44 1.75
CA PHE A 17 2.57 -0.77 1.41
C PHE A 17 1.50 -0.99 2.49
N LEU A 18 1.21 -2.25 2.83
CA LEU A 18 0.15 -2.59 3.79
C LEU A 18 0.45 -2.04 5.19
N ARG A 19 1.70 -2.10 5.63
CA ARG A 19 2.11 -1.54 6.92
C ARG A 19 1.89 -0.02 6.97
N ASN A 20 2.31 0.71 5.94
CA ASN A 20 2.11 2.16 5.88
C ASN A 20 0.62 2.52 5.74
N LEU A 21 -0.17 1.73 5.01
CA LEU A 21 -1.62 1.90 4.95
C LEU A 21 -2.28 1.68 6.32
N ALA A 22 -1.85 0.68 7.09
CA ALA A 22 -2.33 0.44 8.44
C ALA A 22 -2.03 1.63 9.37
N TYR A 23 -0.82 2.17 9.30
CA TYR A 23 -0.42 3.35 10.08
C TYR A 23 -1.19 4.60 9.68
N LEU A 24 -1.39 4.82 8.37
CA LEU A 24 -2.21 5.92 7.87
C LEU A 24 -3.66 5.84 8.36
N ARG A 25 -4.28 4.66 8.34
CA ARG A 25 -5.66 4.48 8.85
C ARG A 25 -5.75 4.78 10.33
N ALA A 26 -4.86 4.22 11.14
CA ALA A 26 -4.81 4.51 12.57
C ALA A 26 -4.57 6.00 12.86
N PHE A 27 -3.71 6.67 12.06
CA PHE A 27 -3.51 8.12 12.14
C PHE A 27 -4.80 8.89 11.83
N LYS A 28 -5.53 8.53 10.78
CA LYS A 28 -6.80 9.19 10.41
C LYS A 28 -7.84 9.06 11.52
N ASP A 29 -7.92 7.92 12.19
CA ASP A 29 -8.86 7.69 13.29
C ASP A 29 -8.58 8.58 14.52
N VAL A 30 -7.34 8.97 14.72
CA VAL A 30 -6.94 9.80 15.87
C VAL A 30 -6.60 11.23 15.51
N HIS A 31 -6.69 11.62 14.24
CA HIS A 31 -6.27 12.93 13.74
C HIS A 31 -6.90 14.11 14.51
N ALA A 32 -8.18 14.00 14.88
CA ALA A 32 -8.88 15.05 15.66
C ALA A 32 -8.35 15.21 17.10
N ARG A 33 -7.57 14.25 17.61
CA ARG A 33 -6.96 14.26 18.94
C ARG A 33 -5.57 14.86 18.97
N ILE A 34 -4.98 15.15 17.81
CA ILE A 34 -3.63 15.69 17.71
C ILE A 34 -3.62 17.08 18.35
N PRO A 35 -2.74 17.33 19.35
CA PRO A 35 -2.65 18.61 20.01
C PRO A 35 -2.31 19.76 19.05
N MET A 36 -2.81 20.94 19.35
CA MET A 36 -2.47 22.17 18.63
C MET A 36 -1.24 22.85 19.26
N ASP A 37 -0.21 22.06 19.52
CA ASP A 37 1.05 22.50 20.10
C ASP A 37 2.23 22.21 19.16
N TRP A 38 3.46 22.37 19.65
CA TRP A 38 4.70 22.16 18.91
C TRP A 38 4.89 20.71 18.38
N THR A 39 4.14 19.71 18.91
CA THR A 39 4.20 18.32 18.44
C THR A 39 3.34 18.08 17.20
N ARG A 40 2.46 19.02 16.84
CA ARG A 40 1.50 18.88 15.74
C ARG A 40 2.17 18.56 14.42
N ASP A 41 3.21 19.29 14.06
CA ASP A 41 3.91 19.13 12.78
C ASP A 41 4.55 17.75 12.66
N PHE A 42 5.06 17.20 13.78
CA PHE A 42 5.55 15.82 13.83
C PHE A 42 4.47 14.82 13.44
N TRP A 43 3.29 14.91 14.07
CA TRP A 43 2.19 13.98 13.81
C TRP A 43 1.66 14.09 12.38
N ILE A 44 1.47 15.30 11.88
CA ILE A 44 1.03 15.54 10.49
C ILE A 44 2.06 14.97 9.51
N THR A 45 3.34 15.21 9.73
CA THR A 45 4.42 14.69 8.91
C THR A 45 4.45 13.16 8.92
N GLN A 46 4.25 12.50 10.07
CA GLN A 46 4.19 11.05 10.15
C GLN A 46 3.03 10.48 9.31
N GLY A 47 1.84 11.08 9.39
CA GLY A 47 0.69 10.67 8.57
C GLY A 47 0.95 10.89 7.07
N GLY A 48 1.56 12.00 6.70
CA GLY A 48 1.98 12.30 5.32
C GLY A 48 2.97 11.27 4.80
N ASN A 49 4.04 11.00 5.54
CA ASN A 49 5.06 10.01 5.17
C ASN A 49 4.47 8.61 4.94
N CYS A 50 3.50 8.19 5.76
CA CYS A 50 2.82 6.91 5.57
C CYS A 50 2.05 6.87 4.24
N THR A 51 1.39 7.98 3.87
CA THR A 51 0.71 8.12 2.58
C THR A 51 1.69 8.03 1.42
N ASP A 52 2.76 8.81 1.48
CA ASP A 52 3.76 8.92 0.42
C ASP A 52 4.48 7.58 0.17
N ILE A 53 4.89 6.91 1.24
CA ILE A 53 5.53 5.59 1.14
C ILE A 53 4.54 4.57 0.56
N ALA A 54 3.29 4.53 1.03
CA ALA A 54 2.29 3.62 0.48
C ALA A 54 2.08 3.86 -1.02
N VAL A 55 1.94 5.11 -1.45
CA VAL A 55 1.80 5.46 -2.87
C VAL A 55 3.03 5.07 -3.69
N LEU A 56 4.23 5.36 -3.20
CA LEU A 56 5.49 5.00 -3.87
C LEU A 56 5.61 3.49 -4.09
N GLU A 57 5.35 2.70 -3.04
CA GLU A 57 5.46 1.24 -3.13
C GLU A 57 4.40 0.65 -4.06
N TRP A 58 3.17 1.16 -4.01
CA TRP A 58 2.11 0.73 -4.92
C TRP A 58 2.41 1.08 -6.37
N CYS A 59 2.94 2.27 -6.65
CA CYS A 59 3.33 2.67 -8.01
C CYS A 59 4.36 1.75 -8.63
N LYS A 60 5.36 1.28 -7.88
CA LYS A 60 6.34 0.29 -8.35
C LYS A 60 5.68 -1.03 -8.75
N LEU A 61 4.61 -1.42 -8.06
CA LEU A 61 3.91 -2.69 -8.29
C LEU A 61 2.90 -2.62 -9.46
N PHE A 62 2.20 -1.47 -9.63
CA PHE A 62 1.02 -1.41 -10.50
C PHE A 62 1.01 -0.27 -11.52
N ALA A 63 1.75 0.83 -11.30
CA ALA A 63 1.67 2.01 -12.13
C ALA A 63 2.88 2.19 -13.06
N ASP A 64 4.07 1.81 -12.62
CA ASP A 64 5.31 2.04 -13.34
C ASP A 64 5.72 0.82 -14.16
N ARG A 65 5.20 0.69 -15.36
CA ARG A 65 5.48 -0.46 -16.24
C ARG A 65 6.97 -0.68 -16.52
N ALA A 66 7.79 0.35 -16.42
CA ALA A 66 9.23 0.26 -16.57
C ALA A 66 9.93 -0.32 -15.32
N ASP A 67 9.28 -0.25 -14.16
CA ASP A 67 9.86 -0.79 -12.92
C ASP A 67 9.97 -2.31 -12.99
N LYS A 68 11.08 -2.83 -12.51
CA LYS A 68 11.39 -4.28 -12.49
C LYS A 68 10.47 -5.09 -11.57
N HIS A 69 9.75 -4.42 -10.67
CA HIS A 69 8.80 -5.04 -9.71
C HIS A 69 7.35 -4.91 -10.17
N HIS A 70 7.09 -4.21 -11.27
CA HIS A 70 5.74 -4.11 -11.83
C HIS A 70 5.19 -5.51 -12.17
N TRP A 71 3.91 -5.76 -11.85
CA TRP A 71 3.29 -7.07 -12.04
C TRP A 71 3.52 -7.66 -13.43
N SER A 72 3.48 -6.85 -14.49
CA SER A 72 3.71 -7.31 -15.87
C SER A 72 5.14 -7.79 -16.16
N ARG A 73 6.08 -7.61 -15.23
CA ARG A 73 7.46 -8.11 -15.32
C ARG A 73 7.70 -9.36 -14.47
N ILE A 74 6.71 -9.73 -13.67
CA ILE A 74 6.80 -10.75 -12.63
C ILE A 74 5.89 -11.94 -12.95
N VAL A 75 4.63 -11.65 -13.32
CA VAL A 75 3.59 -12.62 -13.62
C VAL A 75 3.86 -13.32 -14.96
N ALA A 76 3.69 -14.63 -14.99
CA ALA A 76 3.95 -15.42 -16.19
C ALA A 76 2.81 -15.28 -17.22
N ASP A 77 1.55 -15.36 -16.77
CA ASP A 77 0.35 -15.25 -17.63
C ASP A 77 -0.32 -13.87 -17.44
N LEU A 78 0.09 -12.92 -18.27
CA LEU A 78 -0.44 -11.55 -18.24
C LEU A 78 -1.88 -11.45 -18.73
N ASP A 79 -2.25 -12.33 -19.67
CA ASP A 79 -3.58 -12.33 -20.30
C ASP A 79 -4.64 -12.82 -19.32
N ALA A 80 -4.29 -13.76 -18.44
CA ALA A 80 -5.16 -14.22 -17.36
C ALA A 80 -5.13 -13.30 -16.14
N PHE A 81 -3.98 -12.72 -15.80
CA PHE A 81 -3.82 -11.90 -14.59
C PHE A 81 -4.66 -10.63 -14.61
N LYS A 82 -4.57 -9.83 -15.68
CA LYS A 82 -5.22 -8.52 -15.74
C LYS A 82 -6.75 -8.62 -15.65
N PRO A 83 -7.45 -9.48 -16.44
CA PRO A 83 -8.88 -9.65 -16.29
C PRO A 83 -9.29 -10.16 -14.88
N SER A 84 -8.52 -11.06 -14.30
CA SER A 84 -8.77 -11.58 -12.95
C SER A 84 -8.60 -10.49 -11.87
N LEU A 85 -7.61 -9.62 -12.01
CA LEU A 85 -7.45 -8.44 -11.16
C LEU A 85 -8.66 -7.52 -11.25
N LEU A 86 -9.09 -7.16 -12.47
CA LEU A 86 -10.24 -6.28 -12.69
C LEU A 86 -11.53 -6.87 -12.13
N ALA A 87 -11.77 -8.16 -12.35
CA ALA A 87 -12.89 -8.89 -11.77
C ALA A 87 -12.87 -8.86 -10.23
N ARG A 88 -11.71 -9.09 -9.62
CA ARG A 88 -11.53 -9.02 -8.16
C ARG A 88 -11.80 -7.62 -7.60
N LEU A 89 -11.42 -6.59 -8.33
CA LEU A 89 -11.66 -5.20 -7.96
C LEU A 89 -13.11 -4.75 -8.22
N GLY A 90 -13.85 -5.47 -9.08
CA GLY A 90 -15.17 -5.06 -9.56
C GLY A 90 -15.10 -3.80 -10.43
N MET A 91 -14.06 -3.68 -11.26
CA MET A 91 -13.78 -2.50 -12.05
C MET A 91 -13.64 -2.82 -13.53
N GLU A 92 -14.14 -1.94 -14.37
CA GLU A 92 -13.82 -1.92 -15.80
C GLU A 92 -12.40 -1.40 -16.04
N GLU A 93 -11.81 -1.78 -17.18
CA GLU A 93 -10.43 -1.41 -17.52
C GLU A 93 -10.19 0.11 -17.55
N ALA A 94 -11.13 0.88 -18.10
CA ALA A 94 -11.04 2.33 -18.16
C ALA A 94 -10.99 2.94 -16.74
N ALA A 95 -11.91 2.55 -15.87
CA ALA A 95 -11.96 3.03 -14.49
C ALA A 95 -10.69 2.67 -13.71
N TYR A 96 -10.15 1.47 -13.92
CA TYR A 96 -8.89 1.09 -13.31
C TYR A 96 -7.71 1.90 -13.85
N SER A 97 -7.67 2.18 -15.15
CA SER A 97 -6.64 3.03 -15.76
C SER A 97 -6.68 4.47 -15.21
N ASP A 98 -7.87 5.03 -15.03
CA ASP A 98 -8.06 6.35 -14.43
C ASP A 98 -7.58 6.37 -12.97
N TYR A 99 -7.89 5.31 -12.21
CA TYR A 99 -7.39 5.14 -10.85
C TYR A 99 -5.86 5.09 -10.80
N VAL A 100 -5.22 4.28 -11.64
CA VAL A 100 -3.75 4.21 -11.76
C VAL A 100 -3.16 5.58 -12.08
N THR A 101 -3.80 6.31 -13.00
CA THR A 101 -3.37 7.66 -13.39
C THR A 101 -3.48 8.65 -12.25
N SER A 102 -4.55 8.60 -11.45
CA SER A 102 -4.71 9.46 -10.27
C SER A 102 -3.63 9.22 -9.22
N VAL A 103 -3.32 7.95 -8.93
CA VAL A 103 -2.26 7.60 -7.96
C VAL A 103 -0.88 8.03 -8.47
N ARG A 104 -0.59 7.86 -9.77
CA ARG A 104 0.66 8.35 -10.38
C ARG A 104 0.76 9.86 -10.29
N ARG A 105 -0.33 10.58 -10.60
CA ARG A 105 -0.36 12.05 -10.53
C ARG A 105 -0.03 12.54 -9.13
N TYR A 106 -0.60 11.92 -8.08
CA TYR A 106 -0.23 12.24 -6.70
C TYR A 106 1.27 12.05 -6.45
N ARG A 107 1.82 10.88 -6.81
CA ARG A 107 3.25 10.60 -6.66
C ARG A 107 4.11 11.64 -7.39
N ASP A 108 3.81 11.91 -8.65
CA ASP A 108 4.65 12.76 -9.48
C ASP A 108 4.62 14.22 -8.99
N LYS A 109 3.46 14.70 -8.55
CA LYS A 109 3.29 16.08 -8.12
C LYS A 109 3.74 16.36 -6.68
N PHE A 110 3.45 15.46 -5.76
CA PHE A 110 3.61 15.75 -4.33
C PHE A 110 4.71 14.95 -3.64
N VAL A 111 5.03 13.74 -4.15
CA VAL A 111 6.06 12.91 -3.53
C VAL A 111 7.42 13.10 -4.21
N ALA A 112 7.45 13.20 -5.55
CA ALA A 112 8.70 13.32 -6.31
C ALA A 112 9.07 14.79 -6.61
N HIS A 113 8.10 15.67 -6.74
CA HIS A 113 8.29 17.08 -7.08
C HIS A 113 7.35 17.94 -6.22
N LEU A 114 7.88 19.06 -5.70
CA LEU A 114 7.05 20.08 -5.08
C LEU A 114 6.39 20.90 -6.19
N ASP A 115 5.16 20.57 -6.55
CA ASP A 115 4.41 21.30 -7.57
C ASP A 115 3.75 22.56 -6.96
N SER A 116 3.50 23.57 -7.80
CA SER A 116 2.81 24.81 -7.43
C SER A 116 1.30 24.65 -7.18
N ASP A 117 0.75 23.46 -7.38
CA ASP A 117 -0.66 23.17 -7.11
C ASP A 117 -0.95 23.28 -5.61
N ASN A 118 -1.81 24.24 -5.23
CA ASN A 118 -2.21 24.47 -3.84
C ASN A 118 -3.21 23.42 -3.29
N VAL A 119 -3.64 22.46 -4.11
CA VAL A 119 -4.62 21.42 -3.73
C VAL A 119 -4.00 20.06 -3.93
N MET A 120 -3.83 19.33 -2.83
CA MET A 120 -3.35 17.96 -2.81
C MET A 120 -4.55 17.00 -2.83
N ASP A 121 -4.77 16.35 -3.98
CA ASP A 121 -5.78 15.29 -4.10
C ASP A 121 -5.17 13.93 -3.74
N ILE A 122 -5.36 13.53 -2.48
CA ILE A 122 -4.85 12.26 -1.97
C ILE A 122 -5.74 11.12 -2.46
N PRO A 123 -5.19 10.14 -3.21
CA PRO A 123 -6.00 9.05 -3.75
C PRO A 123 -6.53 8.14 -2.64
N MET A 124 -7.74 7.61 -2.83
CA MET A 124 -8.29 6.56 -1.97
C MET A 124 -7.52 5.27 -2.18
N LEU A 125 -6.97 4.68 -1.11
CA LEU A 125 -6.09 3.51 -1.18
C LEU A 125 -6.80 2.16 -1.00
N ASP A 126 -8.14 2.12 -0.91
CA ASP A 126 -8.89 0.86 -0.76
C ASP A 126 -8.83 -0.03 -2.01
N ILE A 127 -8.80 0.58 -3.20
CA ILE A 127 -8.58 -0.16 -4.45
C ILE A 127 -7.14 -0.69 -4.49
N ALA A 128 -6.17 0.14 -4.09
CA ALA A 128 -4.76 -0.24 -4.01
C ALA A 128 -4.55 -1.43 -3.06
N GLU A 129 -5.19 -1.42 -1.89
CA GLU A 129 -5.16 -2.52 -0.94
C GLU A 129 -5.67 -3.82 -1.54
N ARG A 130 -6.87 -3.82 -2.13
CA ARG A 130 -7.45 -5.00 -2.77
C ARG A 130 -6.58 -5.54 -3.90
N ALA A 131 -5.94 -4.65 -4.68
CA ALA A 131 -5.01 -5.03 -5.73
C ALA A 131 -3.76 -5.74 -5.15
N VAL A 132 -3.20 -5.23 -4.05
CA VAL A 132 -2.05 -5.84 -3.36
C VAL A 132 -2.39 -7.22 -2.82
N PHE A 133 -3.54 -7.39 -2.14
CA PHE A 133 -3.99 -8.69 -1.67
C PHE A 133 -4.18 -9.70 -2.81
N PHE A 134 -4.81 -9.28 -3.91
CA PHE A 134 -4.97 -10.11 -5.10
C PHE A 134 -3.62 -10.54 -5.68
N TYR A 135 -2.69 -9.59 -5.86
CA TYR A 135 -1.40 -9.89 -6.45
C TYR A 135 -0.56 -10.82 -5.57
N HIS A 136 -0.58 -10.62 -4.25
CA HIS A 136 0.08 -11.54 -3.32
C HIS A 136 -0.53 -12.95 -3.39
N GLN A 137 -1.86 -13.08 -3.41
CA GLN A 137 -2.53 -14.36 -3.59
C GLN A 137 -2.08 -15.02 -4.89
N HIS A 138 -2.07 -14.31 -6.00
CA HIS A 138 -1.61 -14.82 -7.29
C HIS A 138 -0.17 -15.34 -7.22
N LEU A 139 0.76 -14.57 -6.63
CA LEU A 139 2.15 -15.01 -6.46
C LEU A 139 2.26 -16.31 -5.66
N THR A 140 1.55 -16.39 -4.54
CA THR A 140 1.65 -17.54 -3.63
C THR A 140 0.92 -18.79 -4.13
N THR A 141 -0.02 -18.67 -5.07
CA THR A 141 -0.79 -19.82 -5.56
C THR A 141 -0.46 -20.22 -7.01
N GLN A 142 0.05 -19.28 -7.83
CA GLN A 142 0.23 -19.52 -9.27
C GLN A 142 1.70 -19.44 -9.72
N GLU A 143 2.51 -18.60 -9.07
CA GLU A 143 3.86 -18.29 -9.56
C GLU A 143 4.97 -18.99 -8.77
N VAL A 144 4.71 -19.37 -7.53
CA VAL A 144 5.71 -19.92 -6.60
C VAL A 144 5.29 -21.29 -6.12
N SER A 145 6.11 -22.31 -6.38
CA SER A 145 5.84 -23.69 -5.97
C SER A 145 6.01 -23.94 -4.47
N ASP A 146 6.91 -23.22 -3.82
CA ASP A 146 7.12 -23.25 -2.36
C ASP A 146 7.14 -21.83 -1.78
N PRO A 147 5.95 -21.24 -1.52
CA PRO A 147 5.85 -19.89 -0.98
C PRO A 147 6.52 -19.74 0.37
N LEU A 148 6.47 -20.77 1.22
CA LEU A 148 7.05 -20.74 2.56
C LEU A 148 8.56 -20.53 2.50
N GLN A 149 9.25 -21.27 1.62
CA GLN A 149 10.69 -21.12 1.43
C GLN A 149 11.06 -19.78 0.79
N VAL A 150 10.25 -19.33 -0.19
CA VAL A 150 10.56 -18.12 -0.95
C VAL A 150 10.32 -16.85 -0.15
N PHE A 151 9.23 -16.76 0.60
CA PHE A 151 8.80 -15.50 1.22
C PHE A 151 9.25 -15.31 2.67
N ARG A 152 9.57 -16.36 3.44
CA ARG A 152 10.00 -16.15 4.85
C ARG A 152 11.14 -15.13 4.97
N PRO A 153 11.07 -14.23 5.98
CA PRO A 153 10.10 -14.12 7.09
C PRO A 153 8.81 -13.34 6.75
N LEU A 154 8.57 -13.02 5.49
CA LEU A 154 7.34 -12.34 5.04
C LEU A 154 6.18 -13.33 4.92
N PRO A 155 4.91 -12.83 4.88
CA PRO A 155 3.74 -13.65 4.65
C PRO A 155 3.88 -14.52 3.39
N SER A 156 3.60 -15.80 3.52
CA SER A 156 3.70 -16.82 2.45
C SER A 156 2.34 -17.33 1.98
N SER A 157 1.25 -16.81 2.55
CA SER A 157 -0.13 -17.10 2.17
C SER A 157 -1.03 -15.88 2.34
N SER A 158 -2.22 -15.91 1.73
CA SER A 158 -3.21 -14.84 1.89
C SER A 158 -3.66 -14.69 3.35
N ALA A 159 -3.79 -15.79 4.08
CA ALA A 159 -4.16 -15.76 5.50
C ALA A 159 -3.08 -15.07 6.33
N GLU A 160 -1.81 -15.41 6.11
CA GLU A 160 -0.69 -14.76 6.80
C GLU A 160 -0.60 -13.27 6.44
N LEU A 161 -0.86 -12.89 5.18
CA LEU A 161 -0.88 -11.48 4.79
C LEU A 161 -2.00 -10.70 5.47
N THR A 162 -3.18 -11.29 5.62
CA THR A 162 -4.29 -10.70 6.35
C THR A 162 -3.93 -10.50 7.83
N LEU A 163 -3.40 -11.53 8.48
CA LEU A 163 -2.94 -11.45 9.88
C LEU A 163 -1.83 -10.41 10.07
N TYR A 164 -0.90 -10.33 9.13
CA TYR A 164 0.15 -9.31 9.12
C TYR A 164 -0.44 -7.89 9.08
N PHE A 165 -1.37 -7.65 8.17
CA PHE A 165 -2.02 -6.34 8.03
C PHE A 165 -2.82 -5.97 9.28
N GLU A 166 -3.66 -6.88 9.78
CA GLU A 166 -4.45 -6.68 11.00
C GLU A 166 -3.56 -6.44 12.23
N HIS A 167 -2.43 -7.16 12.34
CA HIS A 167 -1.46 -6.93 13.41
C HIS A 167 -0.96 -5.48 13.38
N HIS A 168 -0.56 -4.98 12.22
CA HIS A 168 -0.10 -3.60 12.07
C HIS A 168 -1.20 -2.58 12.34
N CYS A 169 -2.45 -2.84 11.95
CA CYS A 169 -3.58 -1.98 12.28
C CYS A 169 -3.78 -1.90 13.80
N ARG A 170 -3.80 -3.04 14.49
CA ARG A 170 -3.96 -3.08 15.96
C ARG A 170 -2.78 -2.42 16.68
N ALA A 171 -1.55 -2.70 16.27
CA ALA A 171 -0.35 -2.14 16.88
C ALA A 171 -0.32 -0.60 16.72
N ALA A 172 -0.63 -0.09 15.53
CA ALA A 172 -0.68 1.35 15.29
C ALA A 172 -1.80 2.03 16.10
N ALA A 173 -3.01 1.46 16.10
CA ALA A 173 -4.12 2.01 16.88
C ALA A 173 -3.80 2.03 18.39
N HIS A 174 -3.17 0.98 18.91
CA HIS A 174 -2.72 0.93 20.31
C HIS A 174 -1.69 2.04 20.59
N THR A 175 -0.64 2.14 19.76
CA THR A 175 0.43 3.13 19.95
C THR A 175 -0.11 4.56 19.92
N TYR A 176 -0.97 4.90 18.95
CA TYR A 176 -1.57 6.23 18.89
C TYR A 176 -2.47 6.52 20.11
N ASN A 177 -3.21 5.52 20.59
CA ASN A 177 -4.08 5.68 21.76
C ASN A 177 -3.31 5.85 23.06
N GLU A 178 -2.12 5.26 23.19
CA GLU A 178 -1.25 5.42 24.36
C GLU A 178 -0.59 6.82 24.40
N VAL A 179 -0.24 7.34 23.24
CA VAL A 179 0.56 8.58 23.15
C VAL A 179 -0.32 9.85 23.04
N LEU A 180 -1.45 9.75 22.32
CA LEU A 180 -2.32 10.91 22.12
C LEU A 180 -3.36 11.03 23.24
N PRO A 181 -3.63 12.26 23.72
CA PRO A 181 -4.62 12.48 24.76
C PRO A 181 -6.03 12.04 24.29
N PRO A 182 -6.93 11.65 25.20
CA PRO A 182 -8.33 11.42 24.85
C PRO A 182 -8.98 12.69 24.29
N LEU A 183 -10.00 12.52 23.44
CA LEU A 183 -10.84 13.65 23.03
C LEU A 183 -11.36 14.36 24.26
N ARG A 184 -11.12 15.67 24.38
CA ARG A 184 -11.77 16.47 25.41
C ARG A 184 -13.25 16.52 25.09
N THR A 185 -14.07 15.87 25.89
CA THR A 185 -15.52 16.05 25.87
C THR A 185 -15.81 17.49 26.26
N ILE A 186 -16.35 18.27 25.32
CA ILE A 186 -16.84 19.63 25.56
C ILE A 186 -18.21 19.53 26.18
#